data_7622176c52f5fd0d4395338b84d997eb
#
_entry.id   7622176c52f5fd0d4395338b84d997eb
#
_cell.length_a   1.000
_cell.length_b   1.000
_cell.length_c   1.000
_cell.angle_alpha   90.00
_cell.angle_beta   90.00
_cell.angle_gamma   90.00
#
_symmetry.space_group_name_H-M   'P 1'
#
loop_
_entity.id
_entity.type
_entity.pdbx_description
1 polymer ?
#
loop_
_entity_poly.entity_id
_entity_poly.type
_entity_poly.pdbx_seq_one_letter_code
_entity_poly.pdbx_strand_id
1 'polypeptide(L)'
;QNIGECTEMQTYEELIPFMTMIRKQHEDIMKNARMRQEFSANVSHELKTPLTSISGYAELIETGMASEQDTVRFAHGIHNSANRLLTLINDIIRLSELDGTEEEADMELLNLHEMAKNCVEMLKMSAEKHNVTIALNGTECYVTANRQMMEELLYNLCDNAIRYNNPGGSVDVQTYSREGHTNLVVKDTGIGISKEHQERIFERFYRVDKSRSK
;
A
#
# COMPACT_ATOMS: atom_id res chain seq x y z
N GLN A 1 -42.17 47.49 -14.93
CA GLN A 1 -42.00 46.72 -13.67
C GLN A 1 -41.65 45.23 -13.98
N ASN A 2 -40.55 44.88 -14.67
CA ASN A 2 -40.14 43.47 -14.82
C ASN A 2 -38.68 43.30 -15.28
N ILE A 3 -37.83 44.33 -15.13
CA ILE A 3 -36.44 44.26 -15.54
C ILE A 3 -35.52 43.78 -14.36
N GLY A 4 -35.96 44.01 -13.11
CA GLY A 4 -35.17 43.64 -11.92
C GLY A 4 -35.14 42.14 -11.61
N GLU A 5 -36.27 41.47 -11.72
CA GLU A 5 -36.38 40.02 -11.41
C GLU A 5 -35.65 39.12 -12.40
N CYS A 6 -35.59 39.50 -13.69
CA CYS A 6 -34.89 38.73 -14.72
C CYS A 6 -33.35 38.81 -14.56
N THR A 7 -32.84 39.95 -14.08
CA THR A 7 -31.38 40.17 -13.86
C THR A 7 -30.88 39.42 -12.63
N GLU A 8 -31.67 39.36 -11.54
CA GLU A 8 -31.29 38.60 -10.33
C GLU A 8 -31.29 37.09 -10.58
N MET A 9 -32.26 36.58 -11.36
CA MET A 9 -32.34 35.14 -11.67
C MET A 9 -31.21 34.70 -12.60
N GLN A 10 -30.85 35.52 -13.59
CA GLN A 10 -29.69 35.26 -14.46
C GLN A 10 -28.36 35.30 -13.72
N THR A 11 -28.18 36.25 -12.81
CA THR A 11 -26.99 36.35 -11.96
C THR A 11 -26.85 35.15 -11.00
N TYR A 12 -27.99 34.60 -10.57
CA TYR A 12 -28.00 33.42 -9.71
C TYR A 12 -27.59 32.16 -10.48
N GLU A 13 -28.06 31.96 -11.71
CA GLU A 13 -27.66 30.83 -12.56
C GLU A 13 -26.18 30.86 -12.92
N GLU A 14 -25.59 32.04 -13.15
CA GLU A 14 -24.15 32.20 -13.42
C GLU A 14 -23.27 31.88 -12.21
N LEU A 15 -23.78 32.02 -10.98
CA LEU A 15 -23.05 31.70 -9.75
C LEU A 15 -23.08 30.21 -9.37
N ILE A 16 -24.04 29.42 -9.88
CA ILE A 16 -24.16 28.01 -9.56
C ILE A 16 -22.89 27.19 -9.87
N PRO A 17 -22.24 27.35 -11.04
CA PRO A 17 -21.01 26.62 -11.34
C PRO A 17 -19.87 26.99 -10.36
N PHE A 18 -19.78 28.28 -9.99
CA PHE A 18 -18.78 28.77 -9.07
C PHE A 18 -18.99 28.23 -7.64
N MET A 19 -20.23 28.25 -7.16
CA MET A 19 -20.59 27.66 -5.87
C MET A 19 -20.34 26.14 -5.84
N THR A 20 -20.62 25.44 -6.94
CA THR A 20 -20.37 24.02 -7.07
C THR A 20 -18.87 23.71 -7.04
N MET A 21 -18.05 24.55 -7.70
CA MET A 21 -16.58 24.42 -7.67
C MET A 21 -16.02 24.68 -6.25
N ILE A 22 -16.49 25.72 -5.57
CA ILE A 22 -16.08 26.01 -4.18
C ILE A 22 -16.47 24.85 -3.25
N ARG A 23 -17.68 24.33 -3.38
CA ARG A 23 -18.15 23.19 -2.58
C ARG A 23 -17.25 21.96 -2.80
N LYS A 24 -16.94 21.65 -4.06
CA LYS A 24 -16.05 20.55 -4.41
C LYS A 24 -14.65 20.74 -3.82
N GLN A 25 -14.07 21.94 -3.96
CA GLN A 25 -12.77 22.25 -3.36
C GLN A 25 -12.79 22.13 -1.83
N HIS A 26 -13.86 22.58 -1.19
CA HIS A 26 -14.01 22.44 0.26
C HIS A 26 -14.11 20.95 0.68
N GLU A 27 -14.90 20.15 -0.04
CA GLU A 27 -14.99 18.71 0.18
C GLU A 27 -13.63 18.00 0.00
N ASP A 28 -12.86 18.38 -1.03
CA ASP A 28 -11.52 17.85 -1.29
C ASP A 28 -10.54 18.23 -0.17
N ILE A 29 -10.57 19.47 0.30
CA ILE A 29 -9.74 19.94 1.43
C ILE A 29 -10.10 19.17 2.71
N MET A 30 -11.37 19.03 3.02
CA MET A 30 -11.82 18.29 4.20
C MET A 30 -11.46 16.80 4.12
N LYS A 31 -11.56 16.19 2.93
CA LYS A 31 -11.13 14.83 2.68
C LYS A 31 -9.63 14.67 2.92
N ASN A 32 -8.81 15.57 2.37
CA ASN A 32 -7.37 15.58 2.56
C ASN A 32 -6.97 15.78 4.04
N ALA A 33 -7.67 16.65 4.76
CA ALA A 33 -7.42 16.87 6.19
C ALA A 33 -7.72 15.61 7.01
N ARG A 34 -8.84 14.92 6.73
CA ARG A 34 -9.18 13.65 7.36
C ARG A 34 -8.16 12.56 7.05
N MET A 35 -7.76 12.41 5.79
CA MET A 35 -6.73 11.43 5.40
C MET A 35 -5.41 11.68 6.12
N ARG A 36 -4.98 12.94 6.28
CA ARG A 36 -3.77 13.29 7.06
C ARG A 36 -3.91 12.95 8.54
N GLN A 37 -5.07 13.19 9.13
CA GLN A 37 -5.33 12.86 10.54
C GLN A 37 -5.33 11.35 10.77
N GLU A 38 -6.01 10.58 9.92
CA GLU A 38 -6.03 9.11 9.96
C GLU A 38 -4.64 8.53 9.72
N PHE A 39 -3.89 9.07 8.77
CA PHE A 39 -2.50 8.72 8.53
C PHE A 39 -1.66 8.87 9.81
N SER A 40 -1.68 10.06 10.44
CA SER A 40 -0.91 10.34 11.65
C SER A 40 -1.29 9.41 12.82
N ALA A 41 -2.59 9.14 12.99
CA ALA A 41 -3.09 8.22 14.01
C ALA A 41 -2.65 6.77 13.75
N ASN A 42 -2.75 6.30 12.49
CA ASN A 42 -2.37 4.95 12.11
C ASN A 42 -0.86 4.74 12.24
N VAL A 43 -0.03 5.68 11.78
CA VAL A 43 1.43 5.66 11.95
C VAL A 43 1.79 5.56 13.44
N SER A 44 1.21 6.42 14.28
CA SER A 44 1.47 6.40 15.72
C SER A 44 1.13 5.05 16.36
N HIS A 45 0.05 4.42 15.93
CA HIS A 45 -0.39 3.13 16.44
C HIS A 45 0.53 1.98 15.97
N GLU A 46 0.91 1.98 14.68
CA GLU A 46 1.79 0.95 14.11
C GLU A 46 3.23 1.06 14.64
N LEU A 47 3.71 2.26 15.00
CA LEU A 47 5.00 2.46 15.66
C LEU A 47 4.97 2.05 17.15
N LYS A 48 3.88 2.34 17.86
CA LYS A 48 3.75 2.04 19.28
C LYS A 48 3.80 0.54 19.59
N THR A 49 3.19 -0.29 18.74
CA THR A 49 3.10 -1.74 18.96
C THR A 49 4.47 -2.43 19.03
N PRO A 50 5.36 -2.32 18.01
CA PRO A 50 6.69 -2.92 18.09
C PRO A 50 7.56 -2.27 19.18
N LEU A 51 7.43 -0.98 19.42
CA LEU A 51 8.18 -0.29 20.47
C LEU A 51 7.81 -0.81 21.87
N THR A 52 6.51 -1.03 22.14
CA THR A 52 6.04 -1.62 23.40
C THR A 52 6.57 -3.05 23.56
N SER A 53 6.63 -3.84 22.49
CA SER A 53 7.20 -5.19 22.53
C SER A 53 8.70 -5.17 22.82
N ILE A 54 9.46 -4.27 22.20
CA ILE A 54 10.90 -4.08 22.45
C ILE A 54 11.12 -3.73 23.93
N SER A 55 10.41 -2.71 24.42
CA SER A 55 10.51 -2.23 25.80
C SER A 55 10.15 -3.33 26.81
N GLY A 56 9.06 -4.05 26.60
CA GLY A 56 8.62 -5.11 27.50
C GLY A 56 9.60 -6.30 27.56
N TYR A 57 10.12 -6.74 26.41
CA TYR A 57 11.13 -7.82 26.40
C TYR A 57 12.46 -7.37 27.03
N ALA A 58 12.87 -6.12 26.79
CA ALA A 58 14.09 -5.58 27.39
C ALA A 58 13.97 -5.47 28.91
N GLU A 59 12.83 -5.01 29.44
CA GLU A 59 12.53 -4.92 30.88
C GLU A 59 12.57 -6.30 31.55
N LEU A 60 11.97 -7.33 30.92
CA LEU A 60 12.00 -8.71 31.44
C LEU A 60 13.42 -9.28 31.52
N ILE A 61 14.29 -8.93 30.58
CA ILE A 61 15.71 -9.33 30.60
C ILE A 61 16.44 -8.55 31.69
N GLU A 62 16.27 -7.23 31.75
CA GLU A 62 16.96 -6.33 32.68
C GLU A 62 16.64 -6.65 34.15
N THR A 63 15.38 -6.96 34.45
CA THR A 63 14.92 -7.29 35.80
C THR A 63 15.28 -8.72 36.24
N GLY A 64 15.93 -9.51 35.39
CA GLY A 64 16.32 -10.89 35.71
C GLY A 64 15.10 -11.86 35.79
N MET A 65 13.93 -11.45 35.31
CA MET A 65 12.74 -12.33 35.26
C MET A 65 12.81 -13.35 34.11
N ALA A 66 13.75 -13.19 33.18
CA ALA A 66 13.94 -14.08 32.04
C ALA A 66 14.88 -15.24 32.42
N SER A 67 14.47 -16.48 32.16
CA SER A 67 15.38 -17.62 32.17
C SER A 67 16.40 -17.50 31.01
N GLU A 68 17.49 -18.31 31.03
CA GLU A 68 18.44 -18.32 29.91
C GLU A 68 17.77 -18.58 28.55
N GLN A 69 16.81 -19.53 28.50
CA GLN A 69 16.05 -19.85 27.29
C GLN A 69 15.14 -18.70 26.89
N ASP A 70 14.50 -18.04 27.85
CA ASP A 70 13.63 -16.88 27.61
C ASP A 70 14.43 -15.67 27.13
N THR A 71 15.63 -15.47 27.62
CA THR A 71 16.52 -14.36 27.18
C THR A 71 16.78 -14.42 25.68
N VAL A 72 17.11 -15.61 25.14
CA VAL A 72 17.31 -15.78 23.68
C VAL A 72 15.99 -15.52 22.91
N ARG A 73 14.88 -16.02 23.43
CA ARG A 73 13.55 -15.81 22.82
C ARG A 73 13.17 -14.33 22.82
N PHE A 74 13.39 -13.61 23.93
CA PHE A 74 13.09 -12.20 24.04
C PHE A 74 14.03 -11.34 23.18
N ALA A 75 15.32 -11.67 23.11
CA ALA A 75 16.26 -11.02 22.19
C ALA A 75 15.81 -11.16 20.73
N HIS A 76 15.30 -12.34 20.34
CA HIS A 76 14.74 -12.58 19.02
C HIS A 76 13.45 -11.75 18.77
N GLY A 77 12.59 -11.63 19.79
CA GLY A 77 11.41 -10.78 19.76
C GLY A 77 11.74 -9.29 19.59
N ILE A 78 12.78 -8.81 20.28
CA ILE A 78 13.30 -7.45 20.13
C ILE A 78 13.81 -7.22 18.72
N HIS A 79 14.66 -8.14 18.20
CA HIS A 79 15.20 -8.03 16.85
C HIS A 79 14.11 -7.98 15.77
N ASN A 80 13.12 -8.86 15.84
CA ASN A 80 12.00 -8.88 14.90
C ASN A 80 11.17 -7.59 14.96
N SER A 81 10.92 -7.09 16.18
CA SER A 81 10.16 -5.84 16.37
C SER A 81 10.94 -4.62 15.87
N ALA A 82 12.28 -4.60 16.05
CA ALA A 82 13.14 -3.55 15.52
C ALA A 82 13.17 -3.56 13.97
N ASN A 83 13.29 -4.72 13.34
CA ASN A 83 13.26 -4.85 11.89
C ASN A 83 11.91 -4.38 11.32
N ARG A 84 10.80 -4.74 11.98
CA ARG A 84 9.47 -4.26 11.60
C ARG A 84 9.37 -2.74 11.69
N LEU A 85 9.95 -2.14 12.75
CA LEU A 85 9.97 -0.69 12.93
C LEU A 85 10.77 0.00 11.82
N LEU A 86 11.94 -0.54 11.46
CA LEU A 86 12.76 -0.03 10.35
C LEU A 86 12.00 -0.07 9.01
N THR A 87 11.29 -1.16 8.72
CA THR A 87 10.44 -1.27 7.52
C THR A 87 9.38 -0.17 7.50
N LEU A 88 8.65 0.03 8.61
CA LEU A 88 7.64 1.08 8.72
C LEU A 88 8.22 2.49 8.52
N ILE A 89 9.39 2.77 9.08
CA ILE A 89 10.05 4.06 8.91
C ILE A 89 10.41 4.29 7.43
N ASN A 90 10.98 3.29 6.78
CA ASN A 90 11.32 3.38 5.36
C ASN A 90 10.07 3.58 4.47
N ASP A 91 8.97 2.89 4.78
CA ASP A 91 7.69 3.07 4.08
C ASP A 91 7.16 4.52 4.23
N ILE A 92 7.29 5.11 5.44
CA ILE A 92 6.88 6.50 5.70
C ILE A 92 7.75 7.50 4.92
N ILE A 93 9.08 7.29 4.90
CA ILE A 93 10.01 8.15 4.17
C ILE A 93 9.67 8.11 2.67
N ARG A 94 9.54 6.92 2.09
CA ARG A 94 9.17 6.75 0.68
C ARG A 94 7.83 7.41 0.33
N LEU A 95 6.86 7.26 1.21
CA LEU A 95 5.55 7.91 1.01
C LEU A 95 5.66 9.44 1.02
N SER A 96 6.55 9.99 1.86
CA SER A 96 6.83 11.43 1.92
C SER A 96 7.57 11.92 0.66
N GLU A 97 8.48 11.13 0.12
CA GLU A 97 9.18 11.42 -1.14
C GLU A 97 8.20 11.45 -2.32
N LEU A 98 7.29 10.48 -2.41
CA LEU A 98 6.25 10.44 -3.44
C LEU A 98 5.28 11.63 -3.39
N ASP A 99 5.06 12.22 -2.20
CA ASP A 99 4.22 13.42 -2.05
C ASP A 99 4.94 14.71 -2.46
N GLY A 100 6.28 14.72 -2.43
CA GLY A 100 7.10 15.92 -2.68
C GLY A 100 7.63 16.03 -4.11
N THR A 101 7.63 14.94 -4.85
CA THR A 101 8.24 14.91 -6.19
C THR A 101 7.19 15.06 -7.29
N GLU A 102 6.91 16.34 -7.67
CA GLU A 102 6.68 16.68 -9.08
C GLU A 102 8.01 16.64 -9.88
N GLU A 103 9.13 16.24 -9.28
CA GLU A 103 10.39 16.05 -9.98
C GLU A 103 10.22 14.93 -10.99
N GLU A 104 10.64 15.21 -12.22
CA GLU A 104 10.71 14.30 -13.36
C GLU A 104 11.37 12.99 -12.90
N ALA A 105 10.56 12.05 -12.41
CA ALA A 105 11.03 10.71 -12.12
C ALA A 105 11.65 10.19 -13.41
N ASP A 106 12.88 9.66 -13.35
CA ASP A 106 13.57 9.08 -14.50
C ASP A 106 12.68 8.04 -15.19
N MET A 107 11.91 8.49 -16.18
CA MET A 107 10.98 7.67 -16.93
C MET A 107 11.72 7.00 -18.08
N GLU A 108 11.70 5.69 -18.12
CA GLU A 108 12.32 4.90 -19.19
C GLU A 108 11.33 3.87 -19.78
N LEU A 109 11.62 3.42 -20.99
CA LEU A 109 10.82 2.37 -21.63
C LEU A 109 11.21 1.01 -21.04
N LEU A 110 10.31 0.38 -20.31
CA LEU A 110 10.53 -0.86 -19.59
C LEU A 110 9.81 -2.04 -20.25
N ASN A 111 10.46 -3.19 -20.32
CA ASN A 111 9.79 -4.45 -20.65
C ASN A 111 9.11 -4.99 -19.38
N LEU A 112 7.79 -4.78 -19.29
CA LEU A 112 6.98 -5.18 -18.12
C LEU A 112 6.98 -6.69 -17.91
N HIS A 113 7.00 -7.49 -18.99
CA HIS A 113 7.02 -8.96 -18.89
C HIS A 113 8.33 -9.46 -18.27
N GLU A 114 9.46 -8.90 -18.66
CA GLU A 114 10.77 -9.26 -18.11
C GLU A 114 10.87 -8.87 -16.62
N MET A 115 10.38 -7.68 -16.25
CA MET A 115 10.32 -7.25 -14.86
C MET A 115 9.45 -8.17 -14.02
N ALA A 116 8.27 -8.55 -14.52
CA ALA A 116 7.37 -9.49 -13.84
C ALA A 116 8.02 -10.87 -13.70
N LYS A 117 8.78 -11.33 -14.70
CA LYS A 117 9.55 -12.58 -14.64
C LYS A 117 10.58 -12.55 -13.51
N ASN A 118 11.36 -11.49 -13.42
CA ASN A 118 12.37 -11.33 -12.38
C ASN A 118 11.72 -11.29 -10.97
N CYS A 119 10.60 -10.59 -10.83
CA CYS A 119 9.84 -10.53 -9.58
C CYS A 119 9.31 -11.92 -9.18
N VAL A 120 8.71 -12.66 -10.09
CA VAL A 120 8.21 -14.02 -9.85
C VAL A 120 9.34 -14.97 -9.44
N GLU A 121 10.49 -14.92 -10.13
CA GLU A 121 11.66 -15.73 -9.76
C GLU A 121 12.15 -15.41 -8.34
N MET A 122 12.23 -14.14 -7.99
CA MET A 122 12.65 -13.70 -6.64
C MET A 122 11.70 -14.19 -5.55
N LEU A 123 10.40 -14.24 -5.83
CA LEU A 123 9.36 -14.60 -4.85
C LEU A 123 9.08 -16.10 -4.78
N LYS A 124 9.67 -16.96 -5.64
CA LYS A 124 9.45 -18.41 -5.62
C LYS A 124 9.69 -19.06 -4.26
N MET A 125 10.82 -18.74 -3.62
CA MET A 125 11.13 -19.30 -2.30
C MET A 125 10.12 -18.85 -1.21
N SER A 126 9.63 -17.61 -1.32
CA SER A 126 8.60 -17.10 -0.41
C SER A 126 7.26 -17.83 -0.64
N ALA A 127 6.87 -18.04 -1.89
CA ALA A 127 5.67 -18.77 -2.26
C ALA A 127 5.72 -20.23 -1.76
N GLU A 128 6.84 -20.92 -1.94
CA GLU A 128 7.05 -22.29 -1.43
C GLU A 128 6.90 -22.36 0.09
N LYS A 129 7.47 -21.41 0.84
CA LYS A 129 7.32 -21.36 2.31
C LYS A 129 5.86 -21.21 2.75
N HIS A 130 5.05 -20.54 1.94
CA HIS A 130 3.61 -20.34 2.20
C HIS A 130 2.75 -21.45 1.59
N ASN A 131 3.37 -22.45 0.94
CA ASN A 131 2.69 -23.50 0.18
C ASN A 131 1.74 -22.93 -0.89
N VAL A 132 2.24 -21.95 -1.66
CA VAL A 132 1.53 -21.27 -2.75
C VAL A 132 2.31 -21.44 -4.05
N THR A 133 1.61 -21.69 -5.14
CA THR A 133 2.21 -21.74 -6.48
C THR A 133 2.14 -20.35 -7.12
N ILE A 134 3.27 -19.82 -7.64
CA ILE A 134 3.29 -18.59 -8.40
C ILE A 134 3.73 -18.84 -9.84
N ALA A 135 3.01 -18.29 -10.81
CA ALA A 135 3.29 -18.43 -12.24
C ALA A 135 3.15 -17.10 -12.97
N LEU A 136 3.95 -16.93 -14.03
CA LEU A 136 3.84 -15.81 -14.98
C LEU A 136 3.32 -16.34 -16.32
N ASN A 137 2.34 -15.64 -16.86
CA ASN A 137 1.75 -15.88 -18.17
C ASN A 137 1.71 -14.58 -19.00
N GLY A 138 1.45 -14.68 -20.29
CA GLY A 138 1.23 -13.52 -21.15
C GLY A 138 2.32 -13.29 -22.19
N THR A 139 2.46 -12.05 -22.62
CA THR A 139 3.33 -11.65 -23.73
C THR A 139 4.21 -10.47 -23.34
N GLU A 140 5.30 -10.28 -24.07
CA GLU A 140 6.11 -9.07 -23.96
C GLU A 140 5.26 -7.84 -24.19
N CYS A 141 5.40 -6.88 -23.31
CA CYS A 141 4.74 -5.58 -23.41
C CYS A 141 5.59 -4.52 -22.70
N TYR A 142 5.45 -3.27 -23.13
CA TYR A 142 6.32 -2.18 -22.72
C TYR A 142 5.50 -1.07 -22.07
N VAL A 143 6.11 -0.40 -21.08
CA VAL A 143 5.52 0.74 -20.36
C VAL A 143 6.60 1.79 -20.13
N THR A 144 6.25 3.06 -20.27
CA THR A 144 7.13 4.16 -19.86
C THR A 144 6.85 4.46 -18.39
N ALA A 145 7.83 4.17 -17.53
CA ALA A 145 7.69 4.32 -16.08
C ALA A 145 9.07 4.49 -15.41
N ASN A 146 9.07 4.89 -14.15
CA ASN A 146 10.25 4.77 -13.30
C ASN A 146 10.46 3.31 -12.91
N ARG A 147 11.67 2.79 -13.18
CA ARG A 147 12.02 1.37 -12.95
C ARG A 147 11.81 0.95 -11.51
N GLN A 148 12.33 1.72 -10.56
CA GLN A 148 12.27 1.39 -9.14
C GLN A 148 10.83 1.33 -8.63
N MET A 149 9.99 2.29 -9.04
CA MET A 149 8.56 2.30 -8.68
C MET A 149 7.81 1.11 -9.27
N MET A 150 8.16 0.70 -10.50
CA MET A 150 7.54 -0.45 -11.15
C MET A 150 7.96 -1.78 -10.51
N GLU A 151 9.23 -1.92 -10.12
CA GLU A 151 9.72 -3.09 -9.37
C GLU A 151 9.03 -3.20 -8.02
N GLU A 152 8.87 -2.08 -7.32
CA GLU A 152 8.19 -2.03 -6.02
C GLU A 152 6.69 -2.35 -6.15
N LEU A 153 6.02 -1.84 -7.18
CA LEU A 153 4.62 -2.17 -7.48
C LEU A 153 4.44 -3.68 -7.70
N LEU A 154 5.27 -4.26 -8.56
CA LEU A 154 5.25 -5.69 -8.85
C LEU A 154 5.49 -6.52 -7.59
N TYR A 155 6.53 -6.18 -6.82
CA TYR A 155 6.86 -6.87 -5.58
C TYR A 155 5.70 -6.81 -4.58
N ASN A 156 5.15 -5.62 -4.33
CA ASN A 156 4.07 -5.43 -3.35
C ASN A 156 2.80 -6.20 -3.73
N LEU A 157 2.42 -6.19 -5.00
CA LEU A 157 1.24 -6.94 -5.46
C LEU A 157 1.45 -8.46 -5.33
N CYS A 158 2.60 -8.97 -5.76
CA CYS A 158 2.89 -10.40 -5.73
C CYS A 158 3.13 -10.92 -4.30
N ASP A 159 3.83 -10.18 -3.44
CA ASP A 159 4.07 -10.54 -2.04
C ASP A 159 2.74 -10.56 -1.25
N ASN A 160 1.86 -9.58 -1.48
CA ASN A 160 0.52 -9.57 -0.91
C ASN A 160 -0.29 -10.78 -1.36
N ALA A 161 -0.27 -11.11 -2.65
CA ALA A 161 -0.97 -12.26 -3.22
C ALA A 161 -0.47 -13.59 -2.64
N ILE A 162 0.80 -13.69 -2.26
CA ILE A 162 1.39 -14.85 -1.59
C ILE A 162 0.99 -14.89 -0.11
N ARG A 163 1.21 -13.79 0.62
CA ARG A 163 1.00 -13.72 2.08
C ARG A 163 -0.45 -13.90 2.50
N TYR A 164 -1.37 -13.40 1.71
CA TYR A 164 -2.81 -13.50 1.99
C TYR A 164 -3.49 -14.64 1.24
N ASN A 165 -2.69 -15.56 0.68
CA ASN A 165 -3.22 -16.75 0.02
C ASN A 165 -3.59 -17.86 1.03
N ASN A 166 -4.35 -18.83 0.53
CA ASN A 166 -4.62 -20.07 1.25
C ASN A 166 -3.49 -21.09 0.98
N PRO A 167 -3.11 -21.92 1.96
CA PRO A 167 -2.17 -23.02 1.70
C PRO A 167 -2.67 -23.93 0.57
N GLY A 168 -1.82 -24.23 -0.41
CA GLY A 168 -2.18 -24.97 -1.62
C GLY A 168 -2.81 -24.10 -2.71
N GLY A 169 -2.91 -22.79 -2.51
CA GLY A 169 -3.43 -21.85 -3.49
C GLY A 169 -2.42 -21.43 -4.55
N SER A 170 -2.82 -20.48 -5.40
CA SER A 170 -2.01 -20.01 -6.52
C SER A 170 -2.05 -18.51 -6.70
N VAL A 171 -0.98 -17.97 -7.30
CA VAL A 171 -0.86 -16.62 -7.80
C VAL A 171 -0.53 -16.67 -9.30
N ASP A 172 -1.35 -16.07 -10.12
CA ASP A 172 -1.17 -15.97 -11.57
C ASP A 172 -0.89 -14.51 -11.94
N VAL A 173 0.33 -14.24 -12.40
CA VAL A 173 0.77 -12.94 -12.87
C VAL A 173 0.66 -12.93 -14.38
N GLN A 174 -0.03 -11.94 -14.93
CA GLN A 174 -0.24 -11.82 -16.37
C GLN A 174 0.18 -10.45 -16.88
N THR A 175 0.87 -10.44 -18.02
CA THR A 175 1.24 -9.21 -18.73
C THR A 175 0.82 -9.30 -20.20
N TYR A 176 0.16 -8.27 -20.70
CA TYR A 176 -0.27 -8.20 -22.10
C TYR A 176 -0.58 -6.78 -22.53
N SER A 177 -0.57 -6.54 -23.85
CA SER A 177 -1.08 -5.30 -24.43
C SER A 177 -2.45 -5.53 -25.05
N ARG A 178 -3.42 -4.67 -24.73
CA ARG A 178 -4.76 -4.68 -25.30
C ARG A 178 -5.27 -3.27 -25.53
N GLU A 179 -5.78 -3.00 -26.74
CA GLU A 179 -6.39 -1.71 -27.08
C GLU A 179 -5.48 -0.50 -26.83
N GLY A 180 -4.16 -0.66 -27.06
CA GLY A 180 -3.15 0.39 -26.85
C GLY A 180 -2.73 0.58 -25.39
N HIS A 181 -3.24 -0.23 -24.45
CA HIS A 181 -2.88 -0.21 -23.06
C HIS A 181 -2.03 -1.43 -22.68
N THR A 182 -1.00 -1.20 -21.88
CA THR A 182 -0.23 -2.26 -21.23
C THR A 182 -0.91 -2.65 -19.92
N ASN A 183 -1.12 -3.95 -19.74
CA ASN A 183 -1.84 -4.49 -18.60
C ASN A 183 -0.94 -5.40 -17.77
N LEU A 184 -0.96 -5.19 -16.46
CA LEU A 184 -0.45 -6.09 -15.43
C LEU A 184 -1.63 -6.60 -14.62
N VAL A 185 -1.77 -7.91 -14.53
CA VAL A 185 -2.81 -8.56 -13.72
C VAL A 185 -2.14 -9.52 -12.75
N VAL A 186 -2.43 -9.36 -11.46
CA VAL A 186 -2.03 -10.31 -10.41
C VAL A 186 -3.31 -10.89 -9.83
N LYS A 187 -3.52 -12.18 -10.04
CA LYS A 187 -4.70 -12.92 -9.58
C LYS A 187 -4.29 -13.96 -8.55
N ASP A 188 -4.93 -13.93 -7.40
CA ASP A 188 -4.72 -14.89 -6.32
C ASP A 188 -5.97 -15.71 -6.02
N THR A 189 -5.79 -16.82 -5.30
CA THR A 189 -6.85 -17.67 -4.77
C THR A 189 -6.97 -17.56 -3.25
N GLY A 190 -6.55 -16.44 -2.70
CA GLY A 190 -6.46 -16.17 -1.27
C GLY A 190 -7.79 -15.86 -0.60
N ILE A 191 -7.69 -15.21 0.55
CA ILE A 191 -8.84 -14.89 1.41
C ILE A 191 -9.78 -13.83 0.79
N GLY A 192 -9.33 -13.13 -0.26
CA GLY A 192 -10.09 -12.03 -0.86
C GLY A 192 -10.24 -10.82 0.04
N ILE A 193 -10.89 -9.78 -0.50
CA ILE A 193 -11.17 -8.52 0.19
C ILE A 193 -12.68 -8.28 0.12
N SER A 194 -13.32 -8.10 1.29
CA SER A 194 -14.76 -7.82 1.34
C SER A 194 -15.07 -6.46 0.71
N LYS A 195 -16.28 -6.31 0.17
CA LYS A 195 -16.67 -5.10 -0.58
C LYS A 195 -16.53 -3.82 0.23
N GLU A 196 -16.77 -3.87 1.53
CA GLU A 196 -16.67 -2.72 2.45
C GLU A 196 -15.23 -2.19 2.60
N HIS A 197 -14.22 -3.05 2.34
CA HIS A 197 -12.81 -2.69 2.43
C HIS A 197 -12.20 -2.30 1.09
N GLN A 198 -12.81 -2.71 -0.05
CA GLN A 198 -12.23 -2.52 -1.38
C GLN A 198 -11.98 -1.05 -1.76
N GLU A 199 -12.83 -0.13 -1.31
CA GLU A 199 -12.64 1.31 -1.54
C GLU A 199 -11.51 1.90 -0.68
N ARG A 200 -11.20 1.23 0.44
CA ARG A 200 -10.27 1.72 1.45
C ARG A 200 -8.87 1.12 1.38
N ILE A 201 -8.67 0.04 0.63
CA ILE A 201 -7.35 -0.63 0.54
C ILE A 201 -6.25 0.24 -0.04
N PHE A 202 -6.59 1.32 -0.74
CA PHE A 202 -5.65 2.32 -1.27
C PHE A 202 -5.40 3.48 -0.29
N GLU A 203 -6.11 3.51 0.85
CA GLU A 203 -5.83 4.47 1.92
C GLU A 203 -4.49 4.10 2.59
N ARG A 204 -3.69 5.11 2.88
CA ARG A 204 -2.37 4.93 3.51
C ARG A 204 -2.48 4.24 4.87
N PHE A 205 -1.71 3.17 5.10
CA PHE A 205 -1.72 2.37 6.33
C PHE A 205 -3.08 1.72 6.67
N TYR A 206 -4.01 1.67 5.72
CA TYR A 206 -5.22 0.92 5.92
C TYR A 206 -4.94 -0.59 5.90
N ARG A 207 -5.51 -1.31 6.85
CA ARG A 207 -5.41 -2.77 6.94
C ARG A 207 -6.75 -3.33 7.34
N VAL A 208 -7.19 -4.39 6.66
CA VAL A 208 -8.47 -5.06 6.91
C VAL A 208 -8.47 -5.74 8.29
N ASP A 209 -7.34 -6.34 8.69
CA ASP A 209 -7.19 -7.04 9.97
C ASP A 209 -5.95 -6.55 10.72
N LYS A 210 -6.17 -5.92 11.89
CA LYS A 210 -5.08 -5.52 12.80
C LYS A 210 -4.47 -6.71 13.56
N SER A 211 -5.10 -7.90 13.53
CA SER A 211 -4.75 -9.05 14.38
C SER A 211 -3.86 -10.11 13.70
N ARG A 212 -3.69 -10.09 12.37
CA ARG A 212 -2.97 -11.12 11.61
C ARG A 212 -1.51 -10.81 11.28
N SER A 213 -0.89 -9.87 11.96
CA SER A 213 0.57 -9.69 11.87
C SER A 213 1.26 -10.54 12.92
N LYS A 214 1.28 -11.84 12.70
CA LYS A 214 2.16 -12.76 13.44
C LYS A 214 3.29 -13.20 12.54
#